data_4ab5e49e8ea8165eb2d4f5cdb43b7f0c
#
_entry.id   4ab5e49e8ea8165eb2d4f5cdb43b7f0c
#
_cell.length_a   1.000
_cell.length_b   1.000
_cell.length_c   1.000
_cell.angle_alpha   90.00
_cell.angle_beta   90.00
_cell.angle_gamma   90.00
#
_symmetry.space_group_name_H-M   'P 1'
#
loop_
_entity.id
_entity.type
_entity.pdbx_description
1 polymer ?
#
loop_
_entity_poly.entity_id
_entity_poly.type
_entity_poly.pdbx_seq_one_letter_code
_entity_poly.pdbx_strand_id
1 'polypeptide(L)'
;MSDFLWYGAYPAGIPHTIDPDSIANIPAILDAAAKKFPKRTGYTNLGANLSYADAEKRSKEFAAYLQSLPELKPGDRVAVMMPISCSTLLRSSASCARA
;
A
#
# COMPACT_ATOMS: atom_id res chain seq x y z
N MET A 1 12.34 -0.76 -30.39
CA MET A 1 11.54 -1.17 -29.22
C MET A 1 10.49 -2.13 -29.71
N SER A 2 10.40 -3.30 -29.12
CA SER A 2 9.35 -4.26 -29.47
C SER A 2 8.05 -3.77 -28.84
N ASP A 3 7.08 -3.42 -29.70
CA ASP A 3 5.72 -3.19 -29.24
C ASP A 3 5.15 -4.53 -28.76
N PHE A 4 4.85 -4.61 -27.48
CA PHE A 4 4.20 -5.79 -26.96
C PHE A 4 2.77 -5.88 -27.47
N LEU A 5 2.32 -7.10 -27.79
CA LEU A 5 0.99 -7.38 -28.34
C LEU A 5 -0.16 -6.81 -27.48
N TRP A 6 0.05 -6.70 -26.16
CA TRP A 6 -0.96 -6.20 -25.22
C TRP A 6 -1.06 -4.68 -25.16
N TYR A 7 -0.13 -3.92 -25.73
CA TYR A 7 -0.21 -2.45 -25.71
C TYR A 7 -1.44 -1.90 -26.42
N GLY A 8 -1.91 -2.60 -27.47
CA GLY A 8 -3.14 -2.23 -28.15
C GLY A 8 -4.42 -2.34 -27.33
N ALA A 9 -4.37 -3.09 -26.20
CA ALA A 9 -5.50 -3.25 -25.28
C ALA A 9 -5.53 -2.17 -24.18
N TYR A 10 -4.52 -1.31 -24.09
CA TYR A 10 -4.49 -0.24 -23.08
C TYR A 10 -5.49 0.86 -23.43
N PRO A 11 -6.28 1.33 -22.47
CA PRO A 11 -7.15 2.50 -22.68
C PRO A 11 -6.34 3.74 -23.04
N ALA A 12 -6.95 4.63 -23.81
CA ALA A 12 -6.32 5.90 -24.14
C ALA A 12 -5.96 6.70 -22.89
N GLY A 13 -4.75 7.25 -22.86
CA GLY A 13 -4.25 8.03 -21.73
C GLY A 13 -3.58 7.22 -20.61
N ILE A 14 -3.54 5.90 -20.73
CA ILE A 14 -2.78 5.05 -19.80
C ILE A 14 -1.37 4.85 -20.35
N PRO A 15 -0.31 5.22 -19.63
CA PRO A 15 1.07 4.98 -20.07
C PRO A 15 1.38 3.48 -20.09
N HIS A 16 2.20 3.05 -21.03
CA HIS A 16 2.63 1.64 -21.15
C HIS A 16 3.60 1.22 -20.03
N THR A 17 4.28 2.18 -19.44
CA THR A 17 5.24 1.96 -18.34
C THR A 17 5.00 2.98 -17.25
N ILE A 18 5.38 2.62 -16.03
CA ILE A 18 5.40 3.54 -14.90
C ILE A 18 6.84 4.02 -14.68
N ASP A 19 6.99 5.24 -14.19
CA ASP A 19 8.27 5.75 -13.74
C ASP A 19 8.46 5.36 -12.27
N PRO A 20 9.37 4.41 -11.96
CA PRO A 20 9.57 3.96 -10.58
C PRO A 20 10.16 5.07 -9.70
N ASP A 21 10.87 6.02 -10.28
CA ASP A 21 11.51 7.11 -9.54
C ASP A 21 10.53 8.22 -9.15
N SER A 22 9.30 8.19 -9.69
CA SER A 22 8.23 9.14 -9.34
C SER A 22 7.71 8.98 -7.92
N ILE A 23 7.98 7.85 -7.27
CA ILE A 23 7.50 7.50 -5.93
C ILE A 23 8.69 7.11 -5.05
N ALA A 24 8.85 7.80 -3.92
CA ALA A 24 10.00 7.60 -3.04
C ALA A 24 10.03 6.18 -2.42
N ASN A 25 8.88 5.67 -2.00
CA ASN A 25 8.74 4.33 -1.43
C ASN A 25 7.26 3.91 -1.41
N ILE A 26 6.98 2.64 -1.11
CA ILE A 26 5.61 2.11 -1.07
C ILE A 26 4.73 2.81 -0.03
N PRO A 27 5.16 3.06 1.22
CA PRO A 27 4.36 3.80 2.19
C PRO A 27 3.95 5.20 1.73
N ALA A 28 4.78 5.87 0.94
CA ALA A 28 4.48 7.19 0.41
C ALA A 28 3.24 7.21 -0.50
N ILE A 29 2.91 6.10 -1.15
CA ILE A 29 1.69 5.97 -1.96
C ILE A 29 0.45 6.09 -1.08
N LEU A 30 0.41 5.37 0.04
CA LEU A 30 -0.71 5.42 0.98
C LEU A 30 -0.82 6.79 1.64
N ASP A 31 0.30 7.37 2.08
CA ASP A 31 0.33 8.70 2.70
C ASP A 31 -0.17 9.79 1.75
N ALA A 32 0.25 9.75 0.49
CA ALA A 32 -0.22 10.69 -0.53
C ALA A 32 -1.72 10.54 -0.80
N ALA A 33 -2.22 9.31 -0.90
CA ALA A 33 -3.64 9.04 -1.08
C ALA A 33 -4.48 9.50 0.11
N ALA A 34 -4.00 9.26 1.34
CA ALA A 34 -4.67 9.68 2.58
C ALA A 34 -4.74 11.20 2.71
N LYS A 35 -3.69 11.92 2.31
CA LYS A 35 -3.67 13.38 2.28
C LYS A 35 -4.61 13.96 1.22
N LYS A 36 -4.64 13.37 0.03
CA LYS A 36 -5.41 13.89 -1.10
C LYS A 36 -6.88 13.53 -1.01
N PHE A 37 -7.21 12.33 -0.54
CA PHE A 37 -8.57 11.79 -0.52
C PHE A 37 -8.95 11.11 0.80
N PRO A 38 -8.84 11.79 1.95
CA PRO A 38 -8.96 11.15 3.27
C PRO A 38 -10.30 10.45 3.49
N LYS A 39 -11.39 11.02 2.97
CA LYS A 39 -12.75 10.52 3.17
C LYS A 39 -13.22 9.50 2.12
N ARG A 40 -12.44 9.30 1.05
CA ARG A 40 -12.82 8.31 0.03
C ARG A 40 -12.59 6.90 0.53
N THR A 41 -13.48 5.99 0.15
CA THR A 41 -13.29 4.56 0.37
C THR A 41 -12.11 4.09 -0.47
N GLY A 42 -11.07 3.61 0.20
CA GLY A 42 -9.88 3.05 -0.46
C GLY A 42 -10.00 1.56 -0.69
N TYR A 43 -10.63 0.85 0.24
CA TYR A 43 -10.73 -0.61 0.21
C TYR A 43 -12.13 -1.06 0.62
N THR A 44 -12.64 -2.06 -0.08
CA THR A 44 -13.93 -2.71 0.22
C THR A 44 -13.74 -4.22 0.23
N ASN A 45 -14.23 -4.88 1.27
CA ASN A 45 -14.19 -6.33 1.36
C ASN A 45 -15.39 -6.82 2.17
N LEU A 46 -16.16 -7.76 1.61
CA LEU A 46 -17.33 -8.39 2.24
C LEU A 46 -18.31 -7.37 2.87
N GLY A 47 -18.59 -6.28 2.15
CA GLY A 47 -19.49 -5.22 2.60
C GLY A 47 -18.89 -4.22 3.60
N ALA A 48 -17.68 -4.45 4.08
CA ALA A 48 -16.95 -3.50 4.90
C ALA A 48 -16.12 -2.53 4.04
N ASN A 49 -16.21 -1.26 4.34
CA ASN A 49 -15.48 -0.19 3.67
C ASN A 49 -14.41 0.39 4.61
N LEU A 50 -13.27 0.69 4.04
CA LEU A 50 -12.17 1.34 4.75
C LEU A 50 -11.78 2.61 3.98
N SER A 51 -11.84 3.77 4.63
CA SER A 51 -11.38 5.03 4.03
C SER A 51 -9.86 5.11 4.00
N TYR A 52 -9.30 5.97 3.16
CA TYR A 52 -7.85 6.19 3.14
C TYR A 52 -7.32 6.73 4.46
N ALA A 53 -8.06 7.60 5.15
CA ALA A 53 -7.67 8.11 6.47
C ALA A 53 -7.63 7.01 7.53
N ASP A 54 -8.63 6.11 7.54
CA ASP A 54 -8.65 4.97 8.46
C ASP A 54 -7.55 3.97 8.14
N ALA A 55 -7.26 3.75 6.86
CA ALA A 55 -6.16 2.90 6.43
C ALA A 55 -4.81 3.43 6.92
N GLU A 56 -4.55 4.72 6.75
CA GLU A 56 -3.34 5.36 7.25
C GLU A 56 -3.21 5.23 8.77
N LYS A 57 -4.29 5.56 9.51
CA LYS A 57 -4.30 5.47 10.97
C LYS A 57 -3.98 4.07 11.47
N ARG A 58 -4.69 3.06 10.96
CA ARG A 58 -4.49 1.65 11.36
C ARG A 58 -3.12 1.12 10.96
N SER A 59 -2.58 1.54 9.81
CA SER A 59 -1.22 1.18 9.41
C SER A 59 -0.18 1.75 10.37
N LYS A 60 -0.34 2.99 10.82
CA LYS A 60 0.53 3.61 11.82
C LYS A 60 0.44 2.93 13.18
N GLU A 61 -0.76 2.57 13.62
CA GLU A 61 -0.97 1.82 14.87
C GLU A 61 -0.27 0.46 14.83
N PHE A 62 -0.38 -0.26 13.71
CA PHE A 62 0.31 -1.53 13.54
C PHE A 62 1.83 -1.38 13.42
N ALA A 63 2.31 -0.32 12.75
CA ALA A 63 3.73 0.00 12.70
C ALA A 63 4.30 0.29 14.10
N ALA A 64 3.58 1.05 14.92
CA ALA A 64 3.96 1.31 16.31
C ALA A 64 4.02 0.02 17.14
N TYR A 65 3.08 -0.89 16.94
CA TYR A 65 3.13 -2.21 17.56
C TYR A 65 4.39 -2.99 17.17
N LEU A 66 4.71 -3.05 15.86
CA LEU A 66 5.93 -3.72 15.40
C LEU A 66 7.20 -3.08 15.97
N GLN A 67 7.23 -1.76 16.11
CA GLN A 67 8.35 -1.04 16.71
C GLN A 67 8.49 -1.28 18.22
N SER A 68 7.41 -1.64 18.90
CA SER A 68 7.43 -1.97 20.32
C SER A 68 8.02 -3.36 20.63
N LEU A 69 8.17 -4.21 19.61
CA LEU A 69 8.74 -5.54 19.75
C LEU A 69 10.27 -5.47 19.83
N PRO A 70 10.88 -5.86 20.97
CA PRO A 70 12.34 -5.73 21.14
C PRO A 70 13.14 -6.66 20.22
N GLU A 71 12.52 -7.75 19.78
CA GLU A 71 13.12 -8.74 18.89
C GLU A 71 13.25 -8.28 17.44
N LEU A 72 12.43 -7.30 17.02
CA LEU A 72 12.40 -6.78 15.66
C LEU A 72 13.31 -5.56 15.51
N LYS A 73 14.26 -5.66 14.58
CA LYS A 73 15.19 -4.57 14.23
C LYS A 73 14.87 -4.03 12.84
N PRO A 74 15.27 -2.79 12.52
CA PRO A 74 15.21 -2.28 11.15
C PRO A 74 15.93 -3.22 10.18
N GLY A 75 15.26 -3.54 9.07
CA GLY A 75 15.77 -4.49 8.07
C GLY A 75 15.35 -5.95 8.28
N ASP A 76 14.73 -6.30 9.42
CA ASP A 76 14.22 -7.64 9.65
C ASP A 76 13.03 -7.94 8.73
N ARG A 77 12.89 -9.20 8.37
CA ARG A 77 11.83 -9.68 7.49
C ARG A 77 10.59 -10.05 8.29
N VAL A 78 9.45 -9.53 7.87
CA VAL A 78 8.14 -9.86 8.45
C VAL A 78 7.31 -10.57 7.39
N ALA A 79 6.89 -11.80 7.66
CA ALA A 79 6.01 -12.56 6.79
C ALA A 79 4.54 -12.23 7.09
N VAL A 80 3.77 -11.97 6.05
CA VAL A 80 2.32 -11.79 6.13
C VAL A 80 1.65 -12.98 5.44
N MET A 81 0.98 -13.82 6.24
CA MET A 81 0.27 -15.01 5.74
C MET A 81 -1.21 -14.89 6.12
N MET A 82 -2.01 -14.37 5.22
CA MET A 82 -3.46 -14.23 5.42
C MET A 82 -4.19 -14.08 4.08
N PRO A 83 -5.50 -14.38 4.05
CA PRO A 83 -6.31 -14.14 2.87
C PRO A 83 -6.25 -12.68 2.42
N ILE A 84 -6.43 -12.43 1.14
CA ILE A 84 -6.53 -11.06 0.60
C ILE A 84 -7.74 -10.38 1.25
N SER A 85 -7.46 -9.37 2.06
CA SER A 85 -8.45 -8.59 2.81
C SER A 85 -7.94 -7.19 3.10
N CYS A 86 -8.79 -6.31 3.59
CA CYS A 86 -8.36 -4.97 4.00
C CYS A 86 -7.25 -5.00 5.06
N SER A 87 -7.28 -5.95 5.98
CA SER A 87 -6.25 -6.10 7.03
C SER A 87 -4.89 -6.50 6.48
N THR A 88 -4.83 -7.28 5.40
CA THR A 88 -3.57 -7.63 4.74
C THR A 88 -2.86 -6.40 4.18
N LEU A 89 -3.60 -5.51 3.53
CA LEU A 89 -3.06 -4.28 2.97
C LEU A 89 -2.49 -3.36 4.05
N LEU A 90 -3.19 -3.23 5.18
CA LEU A 90 -2.73 -2.43 6.31
C LEU A 90 -1.41 -2.95 6.89
N ARG A 91 -1.29 -4.26 7.05
CA ARG A 91 -0.08 -4.90 7.60
C ARG A 91 1.10 -4.80 6.64
N SER A 92 0.88 -4.96 5.34
CA SER A 92 1.93 -4.81 4.34
C SER A 92 2.49 -3.39 4.31
N SER A 93 1.62 -2.38 4.34
CA SER A 93 2.04 -0.98 4.38
C SER A 93 2.85 -0.65 5.64
N ALA A 94 2.42 -1.14 6.81
CA ALA A 94 3.10 -0.93 8.07
C ALA A 94 4.47 -1.64 8.12
N SER A 95 4.58 -2.83 7.56
CA SER A 95 5.87 -3.54 7.48
C SER A 95 6.87 -2.79 6.60
N CYS A 96 6.43 -2.23 5.47
CA CYS A 96 7.28 -1.40 4.62
C CYS A 96 7.70 -0.09 5.29
N ALA A 97 6.82 0.53 6.10
CA ALA A 97 7.12 1.77 6.80
C ALA A 97 8.22 1.63 7.85
N ARG A 98 8.51 0.41 8.29
CA ARG A 98 9.57 0.12 9.26
C ARG A 98 10.96 -0.08 8.62
N ALA A 99 10.98 -0.54 7.40
CA ALA A 99 12.23 -0.79 6.67
C ALA A 99 12.95 0.51 6.31
#